data_a6fdc0884a76e485926d7c0640e91aa5
#
_entry.id   a6fdc0884a76e485926d7c0640e91aa5
#
_cell.length_a   1.000
_cell.length_b   1.000
_cell.length_c   1.000
_cell.angle_alpha   90.00
_cell.angle_beta   90.00
_cell.angle_gamma   90.00
#
_symmetry.space_group_name_H-M   'P 1'
#
loop_
_entity.id
_entity.type
_entity.pdbx_description
1 polymer ?
#
loop_
_entity_poly.entity_id
_entity_poly.type
_entity_poly.pdbx_seq_one_letter_code
_entity_poly.pdbx_strand_id
1 'polypeptide(L)'
;MTESLIGFAVLLLLIFLKMPVAFAMALVGLVGFALMRGLDAALAMTGTLVFDAGLAYSLSVVPLFIFMGNVLARSGISHGLYAVANHATARMRGGLAMASVIACGGFSAVCGSSLATAATMSKVAMPSMRRYGYADSLAAGSIAAGGTLGILIPPSVILIIYGLLTESDIGKLFIAGIVPGLLGLVLYLAAVQVAVWRNPSLAPPAEELDPLTRRDGLGVAALVILFAIIMVGIYGGFFTPTEAAGIGAGASLPLAALFGRLGWRPLMGAIGESARATAMIFVLIIGADIFTNFINFAGLPDALSGFVYDLEVNAWLVIAAIVVVYLILGCVLESLSMILLTVPVFYPLVSELDFGTGLLADPELVLIWFAIVVVVVTEISLITPPVGLNVFVLRSVLEDVSLATIFKGVTPFWIADIVRLGLLIGCPVLSLWLVGAMR
;
A
#
# COMPACT_ATOMS: atom_id res chain seq x y z
N MET A 1 -19.32 23.81 -6.83
CA MET A 1 -19.70 22.84 -5.79
C MET A 1 -20.78 21.83 -6.22
N THR A 2 -21.94 22.26 -6.76
CA THR A 2 -22.99 21.34 -7.20
C THR A 2 -22.54 20.40 -8.31
N GLU A 3 -21.81 20.92 -9.30
CA GLU A 3 -21.26 20.15 -10.42
C GLU A 3 -20.26 19.09 -9.95
N SER A 4 -19.41 19.42 -9.00
CA SER A 4 -18.43 18.49 -8.43
C SER A 4 -19.13 17.36 -7.68
N LEU A 5 -20.13 17.66 -6.86
CA LEU A 5 -20.90 16.65 -6.13
C LEU A 5 -21.66 15.73 -7.08
N ILE A 6 -22.25 16.27 -8.14
CA ILE A 6 -22.87 15.46 -9.20
C ILE A 6 -21.82 14.58 -9.88
N GLY A 7 -20.64 15.14 -10.20
CA GLY A 7 -19.54 14.40 -10.79
C GLY A 7 -19.11 13.22 -9.91
N PHE A 8 -18.93 13.43 -8.59
CA PHE A 8 -18.62 12.34 -7.65
C PHE A 8 -19.75 11.29 -7.58
N ALA A 9 -21.01 11.71 -7.54
CA ALA A 9 -22.15 10.78 -7.51
C ALA A 9 -22.20 9.93 -8.80
N VAL A 10 -21.99 10.54 -9.97
CA VAL A 10 -21.94 9.83 -11.25
C VAL A 10 -20.73 8.89 -11.30
N LEU A 11 -19.56 9.33 -10.83
CA LEU A 11 -18.36 8.51 -10.75
C LEU A 11 -18.60 7.24 -9.91
N LEU A 12 -19.12 7.41 -8.70
CA LEU A 12 -19.43 6.28 -7.83
C LEU A 12 -20.48 5.36 -8.47
N LEU A 13 -21.51 5.91 -9.09
CA LEU A 13 -22.52 5.12 -9.81
C LEU A 13 -21.87 4.26 -10.92
N LEU A 14 -20.96 4.84 -11.73
CA LEU A 14 -20.27 4.10 -12.80
C LEU A 14 -19.39 2.98 -12.23
N ILE A 15 -18.72 3.24 -11.11
CA ILE A 15 -17.92 2.22 -10.41
C ILE A 15 -18.82 1.08 -9.90
N PHE A 16 -19.99 1.39 -9.31
CA PHE A 16 -20.97 0.38 -8.89
C PHE A 16 -21.53 -0.42 -10.07
N LEU A 17 -21.62 0.19 -11.24
CA LEU A 17 -21.96 -0.48 -12.50
C LEU A 17 -20.79 -1.30 -13.08
N LYS A 18 -19.71 -1.50 -12.30
CA LYS A 18 -18.50 -2.27 -12.65
C LYS A 18 -17.65 -1.67 -13.76
N MET A 19 -17.76 -0.36 -14.01
CA MET A 19 -16.82 0.34 -14.88
C MET A 19 -15.46 0.43 -14.19
N PRO A 20 -14.33 0.11 -14.85
CA PRO A 20 -13.02 0.30 -14.26
C PRO A 20 -12.80 1.75 -13.84
N VAL A 21 -12.25 1.97 -12.64
CA VAL A 21 -12.14 3.30 -11.99
C VAL A 21 -11.43 4.32 -12.89
N ALA A 22 -10.35 3.91 -13.57
CA ALA A 22 -9.61 4.79 -14.49
C ALA A 22 -10.50 5.37 -15.60
N PHE A 23 -11.31 4.53 -16.23
CA PHE A 23 -12.22 4.97 -17.30
C PHE A 23 -13.39 5.76 -16.77
N ALA A 24 -13.90 5.42 -15.59
CA ALA A 24 -14.96 6.18 -14.93
C ALA A 24 -14.50 7.61 -14.60
N MET A 25 -13.30 7.76 -14.03
CA MET A 25 -12.68 9.06 -13.75
C MET A 25 -12.44 9.86 -15.04
N ALA A 26 -11.83 9.24 -16.05
CA ALA A 26 -11.58 9.91 -17.33
C ALA A 26 -12.88 10.39 -18.00
N LEU A 27 -13.91 9.55 -18.02
CA LEU A 27 -15.20 9.89 -18.63
C LEU A 27 -15.91 11.02 -17.88
N VAL A 28 -16.01 10.92 -16.56
CA VAL A 28 -16.70 11.94 -15.74
C VAL A 28 -15.93 13.26 -15.79
N GLY A 29 -14.59 13.20 -15.70
CA GLY A 29 -13.74 14.38 -15.79
C GLY A 29 -13.84 15.08 -17.15
N LEU A 30 -13.75 14.31 -18.24
CA LEU A 30 -13.88 14.84 -19.62
C LEU A 30 -15.26 15.46 -19.85
N VAL A 31 -16.32 14.74 -19.53
CA VAL A 31 -17.70 15.22 -19.74
C VAL A 31 -18.01 16.41 -18.82
N GLY A 32 -17.63 16.33 -17.54
CA GLY A 32 -17.82 17.41 -16.58
C GLY A 32 -17.11 18.69 -17.02
N PHE A 33 -15.84 18.60 -17.43
CA PHE A 33 -15.08 19.76 -17.92
C PHE A 33 -15.66 20.28 -19.25
N ALA A 34 -16.09 19.40 -20.17
CA ALA A 34 -16.72 19.79 -21.42
C ALA A 34 -18.05 20.55 -21.23
N LEU A 35 -18.85 20.15 -20.24
CA LEU A 35 -20.08 20.86 -19.90
C LEU A 35 -19.83 22.27 -19.36
N MET A 36 -18.67 22.50 -18.71
CA MET A 36 -18.32 23.79 -18.11
C MET A 36 -17.58 24.72 -19.09
N ARG A 37 -16.72 24.16 -19.97
CA ARG A 37 -15.78 24.94 -20.82
C ARG A 37 -15.91 24.65 -22.32
N GLY A 38 -16.74 23.69 -22.70
CA GLY A 38 -16.87 23.27 -24.10
C GLY A 38 -15.98 22.08 -24.45
N LEU A 39 -16.36 21.37 -25.49
CA LEU A 39 -15.72 20.11 -25.90
C LEU A 39 -14.27 20.33 -26.37
N ASP A 40 -14.00 21.38 -27.13
CA ASP A 40 -12.67 21.68 -27.65
C ASP A 40 -11.64 21.89 -26.53
N ALA A 41 -12.03 22.64 -25.49
CA ALA A 41 -11.19 22.86 -24.32
C ALA A 41 -10.95 21.53 -23.54
N ALA A 42 -11.98 20.69 -23.40
CA ALA A 42 -11.86 19.42 -22.73
C ALA A 42 -10.95 18.42 -23.47
N LEU A 43 -11.04 18.38 -24.80
CA LEU A 43 -10.18 17.56 -25.63
C LEU A 43 -8.73 18.05 -25.62
N ALA A 44 -8.51 19.36 -25.67
CA ALA A 44 -7.18 19.96 -25.57
C ALA A 44 -6.53 19.64 -24.21
N MET A 45 -7.24 19.84 -23.11
CA MET A 45 -6.79 19.48 -21.75
C MET A 45 -6.42 18.00 -21.68
N THR A 46 -7.30 17.12 -22.12
CA THR A 46 -7.05 15.67 -22.10
C THR A 46 -5.83 15.30 -22.93
N GLY A 47 -5.66 15.88 -24.13
CA GLY A 47 -4.50 15.66 -24.98
C GLY A 47 -3.19 16.05 -24.30
N THR A 48 -3.17 17.21 -23.63
CA THR A 48 -2.01 17.70 -22.86
C THR A 48 -1.68 16.75 -21.70
N LEU A 49 -2.67 16.37 -20.89
CA LEU A 49 -2.46 15.48 -19.75
C LEU A 49 -1.93 14.09 -20.16
N VAL A 50 -2.45 13.52 -21.25
CA VAL A 50 -1.95 12.23 -21.80
C VAL A 50 -0.50 12.38 -22.27
N PHE A 51 -0.18 13.47 -22.94
CA PHE A 51 1.17 13.75 -23.44
C PHE A 51 2.16 13.95 -22.27
N ASP A 52 1.81 14.76 -21.30
CA ASP A 52 2.64 15.06 -20.12
C ASP A 52 2.88 13.80 -19.28
N ALA A 53 1.85 12.99 -19.03
CA ALA A 53 1.99 11.71 -18.33
C ALA A 53 2.96 10.76 -19.07
N GLY A 54 2.93 10.75 -20.41
CA GLY A 54 3.83 9.91 -21.21
C GLY A 54 5.28 10.36 -21.18
N LEU A 55 5.55 11.64 -20.93
CA LEU A 55 6.90 12.23 -20.88
C LEU A 55 7.44 12.43 -19.47
N ALA A 56 6.63 12.24 -18.43
CA ALA A 56 7.02 12.45 -17.06
C ALA A 56 8.12 11.47 -16.61
N TYR A 57 9.38 11.94 -16.54
CA TYR A 57 10.52 11.14 -16.10
C TYR A 57 10.30 10.54 -14.69
N SER A 58 9.69 11.29 -13.80
CA SER A 58 9.38 10.88 -12.44
C SER A 58 8.46 9.64 -12.37
N LEU A 59 7.57 9.46 -13.35
CA LEU A 59 6.72 8.27 -13.42
C LEU A 59 7.49 6.99 -13.78
N SER A 60 8.72 7.08 -14.30
CA SER A 60 9.55 5.90 -14.62
C SER A 60 9.97 5.10 -13.38
N VAL A 61 9.93 5.70 -12.19
CA VAL A 61 10.17 5.03 -10.92
C VAL A 61 9.19 3.85 -10.69
N VAL A 62 7.94 4.01 -11.10
CA VAL A 62 6.87 3.02 -10.90
C VAL A 62 7.13 1.71 -11.65
N PRO A 63 7.32 1.69 -12.99
CA PRO A 63 7.61 0.47 -13.72
C PRO A 63 8.89 -0.24 -13.24
N LEU A 64 9.91 0.50 -12.82
CA LEU A 64 11.17 -0.07 -12.35
C LEU A 64 11.01 -0.81 -11.02
N PHE A 65 10.32 -0.23 -10.03
CA PHE A 65 10.03 -0.94 -8.78
C PHE A 65 9.07 -2.11 -8.97
N ILE A 66 8.05 -1.98 -9.82
CA ILE A 66 7.15 -3.09 -10.16
C ILE A 66 7.93 -4.23 -10.82
N PHE A 67 8.84 -3.92 -11.72
CA PHE A 67 9.67 -4.93 -12.36
C PHE A 67 10.58 -5.64 -11.35
N MET A 68 11.26 -4.88 -10.47
CA MET A 68 12.05 -5.43 -9.38
C MET A 68 11.23 -6.41 -8.55
N GLY A 69 10.04 -6.00 -8.11
CA GLY A 69 9.14 -6.81 -7.30
C GLY A 69 8.71 -8.09 -8.01
N ASN A 70 8.30 -8.02 -9.27
CA ASN A 70 7.87 -9.18 -10.05
C ASN A 70 9.01 -10.17 -10.34
N VAL A 71 10.23 -9.69 -10.60
CA VAL A 71 11.42 -10.54 -10.77
C VAL A 71 11.70 -11.32 -9.49
N LEU A 72 11.73 -10.63 -8.35
CA LEU A 72 12.00 -11.26 -7.06
C LEU A 72 10.87 -12.19 -6.61
N ALA A 73 9.60 -11.83 -6.87
CA ALA A 73 8.45 -12.67 -6.59
C ALA A 73 8.49 -14.00 -7.36
N ARG A 74 8.80 -13.94 -8.66
CA ARG A 74 8.86 -15.13 -9.52
C ARG A 74 10.13 -15.96 -9.35
N SER A 75 11.16 -15.42 -8.69
CA SER A 75 12.40 -16.16 -8.40
C SER A 75 12.25 -17.22 -7.31
N GLY A 76 11.18 -17.15 -6.49
CA GLY A 76 10.96 -18.03 -5.36
C GLY A 76 11.70 -17.63 -4.08
N ILE A 77 12.29 -16.45 -4.00
CA ILE A 77 12.92 -15.88 -2.79
C ILE A 77 11.91 -15.79 -1.63
N SER A 78 10.61 -15.67 -1.92
CA SER A 78 9.54 -15.68 -0.92
C SER A 78 9.53 -16.94 -0.04
N HIS A 79 9.91 -18.11 -0.59
CA HIS A 79 10.06 -19.34 0.19
C HIS A 79 11.20 -19.22 1.20
N GLY A 80 12.34 -18.65 0.80
CA GLY A 80 13.47 -18.40 1.70
C GLY A 80 13.13 -17.43 2.83
N LEU A 81 12.40 -16.33 2.51
CA LEU A 81 11.89 -15.39 3.52
C LEU A 81 11.03 -16.10 4.57
N TYR A 82 10.08 -16.92 4.12
CA TYR A 82 9.22 -17.68 5.02
C TYR A 82 10.03 -18.69 5.86
N ALA A 83 10.97 -19.42 5.26
CA ALA A 83 11.81 -20.40 5.97
C ALA A 83 12.67 -19.74 7.06
N VAL A 84 13.30 -18.60 6.75
CA VAL A 84 14.10 -17.82 7.73
C VAL A 84 13.21 -17.27 8.84
N ALA A 85 12.06 -16.68 8.49
CA ALA A 85 11.10 -16.17 9.48
C ALA A 85 10.56 -17.31 10.38
N ASN A 86 10.26 -18.48 9.81
CA ASN A 86 9.82 -19.64 10.56
C ASN A 86 10.88 -20.12 11.55
N HIS A 87 12.13 -20.17 11.12
CA HIS A 87 13.24 -20.56 12.00
C HIS A 87 13.41 -19.58 13.17
N ALA A 88 13.24 -18.27 12.91
CA ALA A 88 13.34 -17.24 13.94
C ALA A 88 12.18 -17.29 14.98
N THR A 89 10.98 -17.68 14.55
CA THR A 89 9.77 -17.71 15.40
C THR A 89 9.41 -19.09 15.93
N ALA A 90 10.19 -20.11 15.60
CA ALA A 90 9.92 -21.53 15.88
C ALA A 90 9.61 -21.86 17.33
N ARG A 91 10.28 -21.19 18.28
CA ARG A 91 10.11 -21.40 19.71
C ARG A 91 8.87 -20.68 20.29
N MET A 92 8.19 -19.86 19.49
CA MET A 92 7.06 -19.06 19.93
C MET A 92 5.74 -19.80 19.64
N ARG A 93 4.77 -19.69 20.55
CA ARG A 93 3.41 -20.19 20.26
C ARG A 93 2.81 -19.37 19.12
N GLY A 94 2.27 -20.03 18.11
CA GLY A 94 1.83 -19.34 16.90
C GLY A 94 2.96 -18.94 15.93
N GLY A 95 4.15 -19.55 16.07
CA GLY A 95 5.36 -19.20 15.32
C GLY A 95 5.18 -19.17 13.81
N LEU A 96 4.44 -20.14 13.21
CA LEU A 96 4.18 -20.14 11.77
C LEU A 96 3.29 -18.97 11.31
N ALA A 97 2.31 -18.55 12.12
CA ALA A 97 1.52 -17.36 11.82
C ALA A 97 2.36 -16.08 11.93
N MET A 98 3.24 -16.00 12.94
CA MET A 98 4.20 -14.90 13.07
C MET A 98 5.20 -14.90 11.92
N ALA A 99 5.73 -16.07 11.53
CA ALA A 99 6.58 -16.23 10.36
C ALA A 99 5.90 -15.71 9.08
N SER A 100 4.60 -16.01 8.92
CA SER A 100 3.83 -15.52 7.78
C SER A 100 3.72 -13.99 7.77
N VAL A 101 3.48 -13.37 8.93
CA VAL A 101 3.42 -11.90 9.04
C VAL A 101 4.80 -11.27 8.72
N ILE A 102 5.88 -11.81 9.28
CA ILE A 102 7.25 -11.32 9.02
C ILE A 102 7.62 -11.50 7.54
N ALA A 103 7.34 -12.68 6.99
CA ALA A 103 7.63 -12.97 5.59
C ALA A 103 6.78 -12.11 4.63
N CYS A 104 5.51 -11.86 4.97
CA CYS A 104 4.68 -10.90 4.25
C CYS A 104 5.28 -9.50 4.29
N GLY A 105 5.66 -8.99 5.46
CA GLY A 105 6.30 -7.67 5.59
C GLY A 105 7.58 -7.55 4.77
N GLY A 106 8.49 -8.54 4.87
CA GLY A 106 9.72 -8.55 4.08
C GLY A 106 9.50 -8.72 2.57
N PHE A 107 8.54 -9.55 2.16
CA PHE A 107 8.19 -9.74 0.75
C PHE A 107 7.46 -8.53 0.18
N SER A 108 6.59 -7.92 0.95
CA SER A 108 5.84 -6.73 0.61
C SER A 108 6.72 -5.52 0.35
N ALA A 109 7.77 -5.34 1.16
CA ALA A 109 8.78 -4.30 0.95
C ALA A 109 9.44 -4.38 -0.44
N VAL A 110 9.43 -5.56 -1.05
CA VAL A 110 10.02 -5.78 -2.38
C VAL A 110 8.97 -5.73 -3.48
N CYS A 111 7.79 -6.30 -3.21
CA CYS A 111 6.70 -6.43 -4.19
C CYS A 111 5.88 -5.14 -4.34
N GLY A 112 5.78 -4.33 -3.28
CA GLY A 112 5.00 -3.08 -3.26
C GLY A 112 3.49 -3.25 -3.47
N SER A 113 2.97 -4.49 -3.42
CA SER A 113 1.56 -4.80 -3.68
C SER A 113 1.00 -5.74 -2.62
N SER A 114 -0.03 -5.29 -1.89
CA SER A 114 -0.72 -6.08 -0.87
C SER A 114 -1.41 -7.32 -1.45
N LEU A 115 -2.11 -7.16 -2.57
CA LEU A 115 -2.84 -8.23 -3.23
C LEU A 115 -1.90 -9.33 -3.74
N ALA A 116 -0.80 -8.94 -4.39
CA ALA A 116 0.21 -9.88 -4.88
C ALA A 116 0.92 -10.59 -3.74
N THR A 117 1.20 -9.90 -2.63
CA THR A 117 1.79 -10.48 -1.43
C THR A 117 0.86 -11.51 -0.81
N ALA A 118 -0.41 -11.17 -0.57
CA ALA A 118 -1.39 -12.07 -0.01
C ALA A 118 -1.56 -13.33 -0.88
N ALA A 119 -1.68 -13.18 -2.20
CA ALA A 119 -1.79 -14.30 -3.15
C ALA A 119 -0.55 -15.19 -3.18
N THR A 120 0.66 -14.60 -3.15
CA THR A 120 1.91 -15.36 -3.20
C THR A 120 2.15 -16.09 -1.87
N MET A 121 2.01 -15.36 -0.76
CA MET A 121 2.27 -15.91 0.56
C MET A 121 1.23 -16.95 0.98
N SER A 122 0.00 -16.90 0.47
CA SER A 122 -0.98 -17.96 0.69
C SER A 122 -0.51 -19.32 0.13
N LYS A 123 0.15 -19.30 -1.04
CA LYS A 123 0.70 -20.52 -1.65
C LYS A 123 1.94 -21.05 -0.91
N VAL A 124 2.67 -20.19 -0.21
CA VAL A 124 3.89 -20.54 0.53
C VAL A 124 3.58 -20.97 1.96
N ALA A 125 2.80 -20.17 2.68
CA ALA A 125 2.59 -20.34 4.12
C ALA A 125 1.41 -21.27 4.46
N MET A 126 0.31 -21.23 3.70
CA MET A 126 -0.90 -22.00 4.02
C MET A 126 -0.68 -23.51 4.06
N PRO A 127 0.05 -24.14 3.10
CA PRO A 127 0.31 -25.59 3.16
C PRO A 127 1.10 -26.00 4.41
N SER A 128 2.11 -25.18 4.78
CA SER A 128 2.90 -25.41 5.99
C SER A 128 2.04 -25.30 7.24
N MET A 129 1.25 -24.25 7.39
CA MET A 129 0.39 -24.04 8.56
C MET A 129 -0.65 -25.15 8.71
N ARG A 130 -1.28 -25.60 7.62
CA ARG A 130 -2.23 -26.72 7.63
C ARG A 130 -1.56 -28.04 8.01
N ARG A 131 -0.34 -28.31 7.50
CA ARG A 131 0.45 -29.50 7.86
C ARG A 131 0.69 -29.59 9.36
N TYR A 132 0.92 -28.45 10.02
CA TYR A 132 1.14 -28.34 11.46
C TYR A 132 -0.15 -28.11 12.27
N GLY A 133 -1.33 -28.30 11.67
CA GLY A 133 -2.61 -28.27 12.36
C GLY A 133 -3.09 -26.87 12.80
N TYR A 134 -2.57 -25.80 12.19
CA TYR A 134 -3.08 -24.45 12.44
C TYR A 134 -4.51 -24.31 11.93
N ALA A 135 -5.34 -23.58 12.67
CA ALA A 135 -6.68 -23.24 12.22
C ALA A 135 -6.64 -22.35 10.98
N ASP A 136 -7.44 -22.67 9.96
CA ASP A 136 -7.52 -21.90 8.71
C ASP A 136 -7.83 -20.41 8.94
N SER A 137 -8.58 -20.07 10.00
CA SER A 137 -8.86 -18.70 10.37
C SER A 137 -7.60 -17.92 10.72
N LEU A 138 -6.74 -18.46 11.60
CA LEU A 138 -5.49 -17.80 11.98
C LEU A 138 -4.51 -17.76 10.80
N ALA A 139 -4.42 -18.85 10.04
CA ALA A 139 -3.54 -18.96 8.89
C ALA A 139 -3.91 -17.95 7.79
N ALA A 140 -5.16 -17.94 7.35
CA ALA A 140 -5.63 -17.00 6.33
C ALA A 140 -5.63 -15.56 6.86
N GLY A 141 -6.01 -15.33 8.12
CA GLY A 141 -6.01 -14.01 8.74
C GLY A 141 -4.63 -13.37 8.80
N SER A 142 -3.60 -14.15 9.22
CA SER A 142 -2.20 -13.66 9.29
C SER A 142 -1.63 -13.32 7.91
N ILE A 143 -2.00 -14.09 6.87
CA ILE A 143 -1.57 -13.82 5.49
C ILE A 143 -2.30 -12.60 4.91
N ALA A 144 -3.62 -12.50 5.11
CA ALA A 144 -4.41 -11.36 4.63
C ALA A 144 -3.92 -10.04 5.21
N ALA A 145 -3.74 -10.00 6.54
CA ALA A 145 -3.26 -8.83 7.25
C ALA A 145 -1.76 -8.56 6.96
N GLY A 146 -0.92 -9.60 7.00
CA GLY A 146 0.50 -9.44 6.68
C GLY A 146 0.74 -8.86 5.29
N GLY A 147 -0.11 -9.20 4.31
CA GLY A 147 -0.07 -8.66 2.96
C GLY A 147 -0.26 -7.14 2.91
N THR A 148 -1.00 -6.53 3.82
CA THR A 148 -1.23 -5.07 3.80
C THR A 148 0.03 -4.26 4.14
N LEU A 149 0.93 -4.79 4.98
CA LEU A 149 2.15 -4.09 5.41
C LEU A 149 3.03 -3.60 4.26
N GLY A 150 2.92 -4.21 3.08
CA GLY A 150 3.73 -3.86 1.91
C GLY A 150 3.39 -2.55 1.24
N ILE A 151 2.28 -1.95 1.60
CA ILE A 151 1.92 -0.64 1.05
C ILE A 151 2.68 0.46 1.78
N LEU A 152 3.03 0.24 3.05
CA LEU A 152 3.67 1.24 3.90
C LEU A 152 5.19 1.08 4.00
N ILE A 153 5.68 -0.18 4.03
CA ILE A 153 7.13 -0.44 4.14
C ILE A 153 7.80 -0.10 2.80
N PRO A 154 8.77 0.83 2.76
CA PRO A 154 9.45 1.21 1.52
C PRO A 154 10.23 0.05 0.88
N PRO A 155 10.47 0.10 -0.45
CA PRO A 155 9.89 1.02 -1.42
C PRO A 155 8.42 0.72 -1.71
N SER A 156 7.57 1.72 -1.55
CA SER A 156 6.11 1.61 -1.69
C SER A 156 5.63 2.34 -2.94
N VAL A 157 4.98 1.63 -3.86
CA VAL A 157 4.37 2.22 -5.06
C VAL A 157 3.31 3.25 -4.67
N ILE A 158 2.59 3.03 -3.59
CA ILE A 158 1.54 3.92 -3.09
C ILE A 158 2.14 5.24 -2.58
N LEU A 159 3.23 5.20 -1.80
CA LEU A 159 3.92 6.40 -1.36
C LEU A 159 4.58 7.16 -2.51
N ILE A 160 5.07 6.43 -3.53
CA ILE A 160 5.58 7.07 -4.76
C ILE A 160 4.47 7.85 -5.46
N ILE A 161 3.31 7.22 -5.71
CA ILE A 161 2.19 7.86 -6.37
C ILE A 161 1.67 9.05 -5.55
N TYR A 162 1.58 8.90 -4.22
CA TYR A 162 1.23 10.02 -3.35
C TYR A 162 2.23 11.18 -3.51
N GLY A 163 3.53 10.89 -3.46
CA GLY A 163 4.58 11.91 -3.64
C GLY A 163 4.52 12.61 -5.01
N LEU A 164 4.21 11.87 -6.08
CA LEU A 164 4.05 12.43 -7.42
C LEU A 164 2.81 13.31 -7.54
N LEU A 165 1.69 12.94 -6.91
CA LEU A 165 0.44 13.72 -6.92
C LEU A 165 0.55 15.03 -6.11
N THR A 166 1.35 15.00 -5.07
CA THR A 166 1.45 16.12 -4.09
C THR A 166 2.75 16.90 -4.22
N GLU A 167 3.58 16.54 -5.19
CA GLU A 167 4.95 17.09 -5.36
C GLU A 167 5.81 17.00 -4.08
N SER A 168 5.48 16.04 -3.20
CA SER A 168 6.21 15.79 -1.97
C SER A 168 7.46 14.94 -2.21
N ASP A 169 8.50 15.15 -1.40
CA ASP A 169 9.73 14.37 -1.47
C ASP A 169 9.49 12.88 -1.15
N ILE A 170 9.68 12.01 -2.16
CA ILE A 170 9.47 10.56 -2.05
C ILE A 170 10.44 9.94 -1.01
N GLY A 171 11.66 10.46 -0.89
CA GLY A 171 12.62 10.00 0.11
C GLY A 171 12.11 10.24 1.53
N LYS A 172 11.59 11.45 1.81
CA LYS A 172 10.97 11.78 3.10
C LYS A 172 9.74 10.92 3.39
N LEU A 173 8.90 10.67 2.37
CA LEU A 173 7.74 9.79 2.51
C LEU A 173 8.15 8.34 2.86
N PHE A 174 9.19 7.83 2.21
CA PHE A 174 9.72 6.51 2.51
C PHE A 174 10.23 6.39 3.94
N ILE A 175 11.00 7.38 4.41
CA ILE A 175 11.49 7.44 5.79
C ILE A 175 10.34 7.50 6.79
N ALA A 176 9.34 8.35 6.51
CA ALA A 176 8.16 8.49 7.34
C ALA A 176 7.38 7.16 7.49
N GLY A 177 7.44 6.29 6.48
CA GLY A 177 6.79 4.97 6.47
C GLY A 177 7.49 3.89 7.30
N ILE A 178 8.80 4.03 7.60
CA ILE A 178 9.57 2.96 8.26
C ILE A 178 9.05 2.64 9.66
N VAL A 179 8.99 3.64 10.55
CA VAL A 179 8.57 3.43 11.94
C VAL A 179 7.12 2.97 12.03
N PRO A 180 6.15 3.60 11.32
CA PRO A 180 4.78 3.10 11.25
C PRO A 180 4.65 1.69 10.68
N GLY A 181 5.45 1.32 9.67
CA GLY A 181 5.48 -0.03 9.11
C GLY A 181 5.99 -1.07 10.10
N LEU A 182 7.10 -0.77 10.81
CA LEU A 182 7.63 -1.62 11.88
C LEU A 182 6.67 -1.71 13.07
N LEU A 183 6.00 -0.61 13.43
CA LEU A 183 4.96 -0.62 14.46
C LEU A 183 3.81 -1.56 14.07
N GLY A 184 3.35 -1.51 12.81
CA GLY A 184 2.34 -2.43 12.29
C GLY A 184 2.79 -3.88 12.39
N LEU A 185 4.02 -4.19 11.99
CA LEU A 185 4.61 -5.52 12.13
C LEU A 185 4.58 -6.00 13.59
N VAL A 186 5.05 -5.18 14.53
CA VAL A 186 5.08 -5.53 15.98
C VAL A 186 3.67 -5.74 16.51
N LEU A 187 2.73 -4.88 16.16
CA LEU A 187 1.34 -5.02 16.60
C LEU A 187 0.67 -6.28 16.02
N TYR A 188 0.99 -6.66 14.78
CA TYR A 188 0.50 -7.91 14.20
C TYR A 188 1.09 -9.14 14.86
N LEU A 189 2.39 -9.12 15.21
CA LEU A 189 3.00 -10.18 16.01
C LEU A 189 2.33 -10.30 17.38
N ALA A 190 2.05 -9.18 18.04
CA ALA A 190 1.31 -9.14 19.28
C ALA A 190 -0.12 -9.67 19.12
N ALA A 191 -0.82 -9.33 18.02
CA ALA A 191 -2.15 -9.82 17.72
C ALA A 191 -2.18 -11.36 17.58
N VAL A 192 -1.18 -11.97 16.90
CA VAL A 192 -1.01 -13.43 16.86
C VAL A 192 -0.85 -14.01 18.26
N GLN A 193 0.05 -13.44 19.09
CA GLN A 193 0.29 -13.91 20.45
C GLN A 193 -0.97 -13.85 21.31
N VAL A 194 -1.70 -12.75 21.26
CA VAL A 194 -2.96 -12.56 22.01
C VAL A 194 -4.03 -13.54 21.53
N ALA A 195 -4.16 -13.75 20.21
CA ALA A 195 -5.13 -14.69 19.64
C ALA A 195 -4.85 -16.14 20.10
N VAL A 196 -3.58 -16.56 20.03
CA VAL A 196 -3.17 -17.92 20.44
C VAL A 196 -3.22 -18.08 21.97
N TRP A 197 -2.90 -17.03 22.73
CA TRP A 197 -3.03 -17.06 24.19
C TRP A 197 -4.50 -17.22 24.63
N ARG A 198 -5.44 -16.54 23.96
CA ARG A 198 -6.88 -16.66 24.24
C ARG A 198 -7.46 -18.01 23.78
N ASN A 199 -6.96 -18.53 22.68
CA ASN A 199 -7.41 -19.80 22.13
C ASN A 199 -6.23 -20.64 21.61
N PRO A 200 -5.62 -21.47 22.48
CA PRO A 200 -4.47 -22.30 22.11
C PRO A 200 -4.74 -23.30 20.98
N SER A 201 -6.01 -23.64 20.70
CA SER A 201 -6.35 -24.56 19.61
C SER A 201 -6.12 -23.96 18.20
N LEU A 202 -5.91 -22.64 18.11
CA LEU A 202 -5.63 -22.00 16.83
C LEU A 202 -4.23 -22.34 16.29
N ALA A 203 -3.27 -22.64 17.18
CA ALA A 203 -1.88 -22.89 16.82
C ALA A 203 -1.30 -23.97 17.76
N PRO A 204 -1.34 -25.23 17.39
CA PRO A 204 -0.67 -26.30 18.14
C PRO A 204 0.84 -26.05 18.22
N PRO A 205 1.52 -26.59 19.24
CA PRO A 205 2.98 -26.55 19.30
C PRO A 205 3.58 -27.21 18.05
N ALA A 206 4.55 -26.55 17.42
CA ALA A 206 5.30 -27.15 16.31
C ALA A 206 6.27 -28.20 16.87
N GLU A 207 6.19 -29.43 16.38
CA GLU A 207 7.04 -30.53 16.84
C GLU A 207 8.36 -30.62 16.08
N GLU A 208 8.39 -30.23 14.81
CA GLU A 208 9.60 -30.24 13.98
C GLU A 208 9.63 -29.06 13.02
N LEU A 209 10.83 -28.50 12.80
CA LEU A 209 11.10 -27.44 11.84
C LEU A 209 11.66 -28.02 10.55
N ASP A 210 11.20 -27.52 9.43
CA ASP A 210 11.89 -27.76 8.17
C ASP A 210 13.29 -27.15 8.23
N PRO A 211 14.35 -27.89 7.83
CA PRO A 211 15.73 -27.42 7.96
C PRO A 211 15.97 -26.19 7.07
N LEU A 212 16.54 -25.15 7.67
CA LEU A 212 16.96 -23.95 6.93
C LEU A 212 18.15 -24.28 6.02
N THR A 213 17.99 -24.04 4.72
CA THR A 213 19.11 -24.23 3.79
C THR A 213 20.02 -23.00 3.78
N ARG A 214 21.33 -23.21 3.57
CA ARG A 214 22.28 -22.11 3.44
C ARG A 214 21.87 -21.14 2.31
N ARG A 215 21.24 -21.66 1.24
CA ARG A 215 20.77 -20.88 0.10
C ARG A 215 19.64 -19.93 0.50
N ASP A 216 18.70 -20.37 1.34
CA ASP A 216 17.60 -19.53 1.83
C ASP A 216 18.14 -18.35 2.65
N GLY A 217 19.06 -18.63 3.59
CA GLY A 217 19.70 -17.59 4.41
C GLY A 217 20.48 -16.57 3.58
N LEU A 218 21.27 -17.02 2.61
CA LEU A 218 22.03 -16.13 1.73
C LEU A 218 21.11 -15.32 0.81
N GLY A 219 20.02 -15.92 0.30
CA GLY A 219 19.04 -15.21 -0.53
C GLY A 219 18.33 -14.09 0.23
N VAL A 220 17.94 -14.35 1.49
CA VAL A 220 17.35 -13.32 2.35
C VAL A 220 18.38 -12.24 2.71
N ALA A 221 19.61 -12.61 3.05
CA ALA A 221 20.66 -11.64 3.33
C ALA A 221 20.93 -10.72 2.11
N ALA A 222 21.00 -11.29 0.92
CA ALA A 222 21.19 -10.52 -0.31
C ALA A 222 19.99 -9.58 -0.60
N LEU A 223 18.77 -10.00 -0.29
CA LEU A 223 17.57 -9.15 -0.39
C LEU A 223 17.63 -7.97 0.60
N VAL A 224 18.03 -8.25 1.85
CA VAL A 224 18.21 -7.21 2.88
C VAL A 224 19.31 -6.22 2.47
N ILE A 225 20.41 -6.71 1.90
CA ILE A 225 21.49 -5.86 1.39
C ILE A 225 21.00 -4.99 0.23
N LEU A 226 20.24 -5.55 -0.72
CA LEU A 226 19.65 -4.78 -1.81
C LEU A 226 18.75 -3.66 -1.27
N PHE A 227 17.86 -4.00 -0.33
CA PHE A 227 16.99 -3.02 0.33
C PHE A 227 17.82 -1.93 1.04
N ALA A 228 18.86 -2.32 1.78
CA ALA A 228 19.74 -1.38 2.47
C ALA A 228 20.46 -0.43 1.48
N ILE A 229 20.95 -0.95 0.35
CA ILE A 229 21.60 -0.13 -0.70
C ILE A 229 20.62 0.91 -1.24
N ILE A 230 19.37 0.49 -1.56
CA ILE A 230 18.33 1.40 -2.07
C ILE A 230 18.03 2.48 -1.02
N MET A 231 17.74 2.08 0.21
CA MET A 231 17.36 3.02 1.27
C MET A 231 18.51 3.97 1.66
N VAL A 232 19.68 3.42 1.94
CA VAL A 232 20.86 4.23 2.27
C VAL A 232 21.26 5.14 1.10
N GLY A 233 21.10 4.68 -0.13
CA GLY A 233 21.38 5.47 -1.33
C GLY A 233 20.45 6.67 -1.48
N ILE A 234 19.14 6.47 -1.26
CA ILE A 234 18.15 7.56 -1.27
C ILE A 234 18.41 8.52 -0.09
N TYR A 235 18.55 7.99 1.12
CA TYR A 235 18.70 8.79 2.34
C TYR A 235 20.03 9.52 2.43
N GLY A 236 21.08 8.92 1.91
CA GLY A 236 22.39 9.55 1.80
C GLY A 236 22.51 10.59 0.69
N GLY A 237 21.45 10.77 -0.11
CA GLY A 237 21.45 11.68 -1.25
C GLY A 237 22.33 11.21 -2.42
N PHE A 238 22.74 9.93 -2.43
CA PHE A 238 23.56 9.36 -3.51
C PHE A 238 22.70 9.06 -4.75
N PHE A 239 21.44 8.76 -4.56
CA PHE A 239 20.49 8.37 -5.62
C PHE A 239 19.17 9.10 -5.46
N THR A 240 18.61 9.54 -6.58
CA THR A 240 17.20 9.89 -6.65
C THR A 240 16.34 8.61 -6.52
N PRO A 241 15.05 8.72 -6.15
CA PRO A 241 14.16 7.56 -6.11
C PRO A 241 14.10 6.79 -7.45
N THR A 242 14.19 7.50 -8.58
CA THR A 242 14.18 6.89 -9.92
C THR A 242 15.48 6.11 -10.21
N GLU A 243 16.64 6.67 -9.85
CA GLU A 243 17.93 5.98 -9.99
C GLU A 243 17.99 4.76 -9.08
N ALA A 244 17.52 4.89 -7.84
CA ALA A 244 17.42 3.78 -6.89
C ALA A 244 16.52 2.65 -7.43
N ALA A 245 15.39 3.00 -8.07
CA ALA A 245 14.53 2.03 -8.73
C ALA A 245 15.24 1.31 -9.89
N GLY A 246 16.03 2.03 -10.69
CA GLY A 246 16.86 1.45 -11.76
C GLY A 246 17.91 0.49 -11.23
N ILE A 247 18.62 0.86 -10.15
CA ILE A 247 19.59 0.01 -9.44
C ILE A 247 18.90 -1.22 -8.88
N GLY A 248 17.73 -1.05 -8.24
CA GLY A 248 16.94 -2.15 -7.70
C GLY A 248 16.48 -3.14 -8.77
N ALA A 249 15.94 -2.62 -9.88
CA ALA A 249 15.53 -3.41 -11.03
C ALA A 249 16.71 -4.19 -11.64
N GLY A 250 17.84 -3.52 -11.87
CA GLY A 250 19.06 -4.14 -12.41
C GLY A 250 19.63 -5.21 -11.49
N ALA A 251 19.75 -4.92 -10.18
CA ALA A 251 20.31 -5.84 -9.19
C ALA A 251 19.37 -7.02 -8.88
N SER A 252 18.06 -6.87 -9.08
CA SER A 252 17.10 -7.97 -8.89
C SER A 252 17.35 -9.16 -9.82
N LEU A 253 17.86 -8.92 -11.03
CA LEU A 253 18.14 -9.96 -12.02
C LEU A 253 19.24 -10.94 -11.57
N PRO A 254 20.49 -10.49 -11.23
CA PRO A 254 21.51 -11.40 -10.73
C PRO A 254 21.12 -12.01 -9.38
N LEU A 255 20.43 -11.29 -8.50
CA LEU A 255 19.91 -11.84 -7.25
C LEU A 255 18.95 -13.01 -7.48
N ALA A 256 17.98 -12.82 -8.37
CA ALA A 256 17.02 -13.85 -8.73
C ALA A 256 17.67 -15.04 -9.44
N ALA A 257 18.73 -14.82 -10.24
CA ALA A 257 19.48 -15.88 -10.91
C ALA A 257 20.35 -16.69 -9.91
N LEU A 258 21.02 -16.03 -8.96
CA LEU A 258 21.95 -16.68 -8.02
C LEU A 258 21.22 -17.41 -6.88
N PHE A 259 20.24 -16.77 -6.28
CA PHE A 259 19.56 -17.27 -5.07
C PHE A 259 18.15 -17.81 -5.35
N GLY A 260 17.51 -17.36 -6.42
CA GLY A 260 16.21 -17.83 -6.89
C GLY A 260 16.32 -18.94 -7.93
N ARG A 261 15.25 -19.08 -8.70
CA ARG A 261 15.15 -19.99 -9.87
C ARG A 261 14.69 -19.19 -11.09
N LEU A 262 15.43 -18.12 -11.42
CA LEU A 262 15.10 -17.28 -12.55
C LEU A 262 15.50 -17.97 -13.85
N GLY A 263 14.51 -18.61 -14.51
CA GLY A 263 14.65 -19.09 -15.88
C GLY A 263 14.06 -18.10 -16.87
N TRP A 264 14.19 -18.40 -18.18
CA TRP A 264 13.65 -17.54 -19.24
C TRP A 264 12.13 -17.34 -19.16
N ARG A 265 11.36 -18.40 -18.85
CA ARG A 265 9.91 -18.33 -18.72
C ARG A 265 9.45 -17.47 -17.53
N PRO A 266 9.97 -17.63 -16.29
CA PRO A 266 9.70 -16.71 -15.20
C PRO A 266 10.05 -15.26 -15.50
N LEU A 267 11.18 -15.00 -16.17
CA LEU A 267 11.60 -13.65 -16.56
C LEU A 267 10.62 -13.01 -17.54
N MET A 268 10.24 -13.71 -18.62
CA MET A 268 9.24 -13.22 -19.57
C MET A 268 7.88 -12.99 -18.89
N GLY A 269 7.53 -13.84 -17.95
CA GLY A 269 6.34 -13.63 -17.10
C GLY A 269 6.43 -12.36 -16.23
N ALA A 270 7.60 -12.10 -15.62
CA ALA A 270 7.82 -10.88 -14.84
C ALA A 270 7.72 -9.61 -15.70
N ILE A 271 8.33 -9.62 -16.89
CA ILE A 271 8.23 -8.51 -17.86
C ILE A 271 6.77 -8.28 -18.26
N GLY A 272 6.04 -9.34 -18.64
CA GLY A 272 4.65 -9.20 -19.06
C GLY A 272 3.71 -8.70 -17.96
N GLU A 273 3.90 -9.16 -16.71
CA GLU A 273 3.14 -8.66 -15.58
C GLU A 273 3.48 -7.21 -15.23
N SER A 274 4.78 -6.87 -15.29
CA SER A 274 5.22 -5.49 -15.04
C SER A 274 4.69 -4.53 -16.10
N ALA A 275 4.74 -4.90 -17.37
CA ALA A 275 4.19 -4.09 -18.45
C ALA A 275 2.67 -3.88 -18.29
N ARG A 276 1.93 -4.94 -17.93
CA ARG A 276 0.48 -4.84 -17.71
C ARG A 276 0.14 -3.97 -16.50
N ALA A 277 0.84 -4.16 -15.38
CA ALA A 277 0.62 -3.36 -14.16
C ALA A 277 0.98 -1.89 -14.41
N THR A 278 2.08 -1.62 -15.09
CA THR A 278 2.50 -0.27 -15.48
C THR A 278 1.45 0.40 -16.36
N ALA A 279 1.00 -0.27 -17.43
CA ALA A 279 -0.02 0.28 -18.32
C ALA A 279 -1.32 0.59 -17.55
N MET A 280 -1.75 -0.29 -16.65
CA MET A 280 -2.94 -0.06 -15.82
C MET A 280 -2.78 1.16 -14.91
N ILE A 281 -1.62 1.32 -14.28
CA ILE A 281 -1.34 2.48 -13.40
C ILE A 281 -1.29 3.78 -14.21
N PHE A 282 -0.66 3.79 -15.38
CA PHE A 282 -0.62 4.98 -16.24
C PHE A 282 -2.03 5.40 -16.69
N VAL A 283 -2.86 4.46 -17.13
CA VAL A 283 -4.26 4.75 -17.49
C VAL A 283 -5.04 5.28 -16.29
N LEU A 284 -4.76 4.75 -15.08
CA LEU A 284 -5.40 5.20 -13.86
C LEU A 284 -4.97 6.63 -13.48
N ILE A 285 -3.66 6.95 -13.59
CA ILE A 285 -3.13 8.30 -13.33
C ILE A 285 -3.75 9.30 -14.32
N ILE A 286 -3.73 9.02 -15.62
CA ILE A 286 -4.33 9.88 -16.64
C ILE A 286 -5.82 10.12 -16.35
N GLY A 287 -6.57 9.06 -16.01
CA GLY A 287 -7.97 9.20 -15.64
C GLY A 287 -8.18 10.07 -14.40
N ALA A 288 -7.31 9.91 -13.40
CA ALA A 288 -7.32 10.72 -12.19
C ALA A 288 -7.00 12.19 -12.48
N ASP A 289 -6.01 12.48 -13.31
CA ASP A 289 -5.61 13.84 -13.67
C ASP A 289 -6.73 14.57 -14.43
N ILE A 290 -7.42 13.88 -15.36
CA ILE A 290 -8.58 14.43 -16.07
C ILE A 290 -9.70 14.74 -15.07
N PHE A 291 -9.98 13.85 -14.14
CA PHE A 291 -11.00 14.06 -13.11
C PHE A 291 -10.61 15.18 -12.15
N THR A 292 -9.36 15.22 -11.70
CA THR A 292 -8.82 16.26 -10.81
C THR A 292 -8.94 17.64 -11.43
N ASN A 293 -8.61 17.79 -12.73
CA ASN A 293 -8.79 19.05 -13.44
C ASN A 293 -10.25 19.51 -13.45
N PHE A 294 -11.20 18.59 -13.68
CA PHE A 294 -12.63 18.92 -13.59
C PHE A 294 -13.01 19.35 -12.17
N ILE A 295 -12.60 18.62 -11.14
CA ILE A 295 -12.94 18.89 -9.73
C ILE A 295 -12.36 20.24 -9.27
N ASN A 296 -11.09 20.50 -9.60
CA ASN A 296 -10.42 21.78 -9.29
C ASN A 296 -11.11 22.94 -10.00
N PHE A 297 -11.43 22.78 -11.30
CA PHE A 297 -12.14 23.80 -12.05
C PHE A 297 -13.57 24.05 -11.51
N ALA A 298 -14.24 23.01 -11.01
CA ALA A 298 -15.55 23.11 -10.36
C ALA A 298 -15.47 23.67 -8.91
N GLY A 299 -14.26 23.98 -8.40
CA GLY A 299 -14.02 24.65 -7.13
C GLY A 299 -14.35 23.80 -5.89
N LEU A 300 -14.23 22.48 -5.98
CA LEU A 300 -14.54 21.62 -4.82
C LEU A 300 -13.54 21.79 -3.66
N PRO A 301 -12.21 21.81 -3.88
CA PRO A 301 -11.25 21.99 -2.79
C PRO A 301 -11.50 23.31 -2.04
N ASP A 302 -11.63 24.42 -2.76
CA ASP A 302 -11.89 25.75 -2.17
C ASP A 302 -13.21 25.77 -1.37
N ALA A 303 -14.26 25.14 -1.91
CA ALA A 303 -15.54 25.04 -1.24
C ALA A 303 -15.49 24.20 0.03
N LEU A 304 -14.67 23.12 0.06
CA LEU A 304 -14.45 22.31 1.26
C LEU A 304 -13.64 23.07 2.31
N SER A 305 -12.56 23.75 1.90
CA SER A 305 -11.77 24.60 2.79
C SER A 305 -12.63 25.71 3.41
N GLY A 306 -13.43 26.41 2.59
CA GLY A 306 -14.36 27.43 3.06
C GLY A 306 -15.40 26.87 4.04
N PHE A 307 -15.98 25.71 3.77
CA PHE A 307 -16.94 25.05 4.65
C PHE A 307 -16.33 24.68 6.02
N VAL A 308 -15.10 24.18 6.03
CA VAL A 308 -14.39 23.82 7.27
C VAL A 308 -14.03 25.08 8.05
N TYR A 309 -13.59 26.14 7.37
CA TYR A 309 -13.28 27.43 7.96
C TYR A 309 -14.51 28.09 8.60
N ASP A 310 -15.64 28.16 7.88
CA ASP A 310 -16.89 28.75 8.36
C ASP A 310 -17.48 28.05 9.57
N LEU A 311 -17.22 26.75 9.71
CA LEU A 311 -17.68 25.95 10.86
C LEU A 311 -16.74 26.05 12.07
N GLU A 312 -15.58 26.70 11.96
CA GLU A 312 -14.54 26.76 13.01
C GLU A 312 -14.19 25.36 13.58
N VAL A 313 -14.17 24.34 12.71
CA VAL A 313 -13.97 22.94 13.11
C VAL A 313 -12.50 22.71 13.47
N ASN A 314 -12.27 22.03 14.59
CA ASN A 314 -10.94 21.63 15.01
C ASN A 314 -10.27 20.72 13.95
N ALA A 315 -8.99 20.99 13.61
CA ALA A 315 -8.21 20.24 12.63
C ALA A 315 -8.24 18.71 12.86
N TRP A 316 -8.18 18.27 14.11
CA TRP A 316 -8.25 16.85 14.47
C TRP A 316 -9.59 16.21 14.12
N LEU A 317 -10.70 16.96 14.22
CA LEU A 317 -12.02 16.46 13.83
C LEU A 317 -12.13 16.34 12.29
N VAL A 318 -11.49 17.25 11.56
CA VAL A 318 -11.39 17.16 10.08
C VAL A 318 -10.64 15.90 9.68
N ILE A 319 -9.47 15.63 10.30
CA ILE A 319 -8.71 14.38 10.05
C ILE A 319 -9.55 13.15 10.38
N ALA A 320 -10.28 13.16 11.51
CA ALA A 320 -11.15 12.05 11.88
C ALA A 320 -12.27 11.82 10.84
N ALA A 321 -12.87 12.90 10.32
CA ALA A 321 -13.88 12.82 9.25
C ALA A 321 -13.28 12.25 7.96
N ILE A 322 -12.10 12.71 7.56
CA ILE A 322 -11.37 12.20 6.39
C ILE A 322 -11.08 10.70 6.56
N VAL A 323 -10.60 10.27 7.73
CA VAL A 323 -10.35 8.86 8.04
C VAL A 323 -11.62 8.01 7.86
N VAL A 324 -12.77 8.49 8.34
CA VAL A 324 -14.07 7.81 8.17
C VAL A 324 -14.42 7.70 6.68
N VAL A 325 -14.23 8.76 5.90
CA VAL A 325 -14.47 8.74 4.44
C VAL A 325 -13.57 7.69 3.77
N TYR A 326 -12.28 7.65 4.11
CA TYR A 326 -11.35 6.65 3.58
C TYR A 326 -11.76 5.21 3.94
N LEU A 327 -12.19 4.96 5.18
CA LEU A 327 -12.67 3.62 5.58
C LEU A 327 -13.91 3.20 4.78
N ILE A 328 -14.83 4.11 4.49
CA ILE A 328 -16.03 3.85 3.69
C ILE A 328 -15.65 3.59 2.22
N LEU A 329 -14.85 4.46 1.62
CA LEU A 329 -14.42 4.34 0.23
C LEU A 329 -13.58 3.08 0.01
N GLY A 330 -12.69 2.75 0.94
CA GLY A 330 -11.84 1.57 0.86
C GLY A 330 -12.59 0.23 0.99
N CYS A 331 -13.87 0.26 1.39
CA CYS A 331 -14.75 -0.92 1.25
C CYS A 331 -15.06 -1.25 -0.22
N VAL A 332 -14.88 -0.30 -1.15
CA VAL A 332 -15.27 -0.45 -2.56
C VAL A 332 -14.09 -0.29 -3.51
N LEU A 333 -13.19 0.63 -3.18
CA LEU A 333 -12.05 1.00 -4.03
C LEU A 333 -10.78 0.25 -3.58
N GLU A 334 -9.93 -0.06 -4.55
CA GLU A 334 -8.57 -0.51 -4.27
C GLU A 334 -7.69 0.68 -3.85
N SER A 335 -6.55 0.39 -3.19
CA SER A 335 -5.68 1.39 -2.58
C SER A 335 -5.24 2.51 -3.52
N LEU A 336 -4.80 2.16 -4.72
CA LEU A 336 -4.28 3.13 -5.69
C LEU A 336 -5.39 4.03 -6.22
N SER A 337 -6.53 3.45 -6.59
CA SER A 337 -7.71 4.19 -7.05
C SER A 337 -8.24 5.14 -5.98
N MET A 338 -8.21 4.70 -4.71
CA MET A 338 -8.67 5.52 -3.60
C MET A 338 -7.77 6.74 -3.41
N ILE A 339 -6.45 6.56 -3.41
CA ILE A 339 -5.49 7.67 -3.26
C ILE A 339 -5.59 8.65 -4.42
N LEU A 340 -5.62 8.16 -5.66
CA LEU A 340 -5.72 9.00 -6.85
C LEU A 340 -7.02 9.82 -6.90
N LEU A 341 -8.11 9.27 -6.33
CA LEU A 341 -9.39 9.98 -6.27
C LEU A 341 -9.45 11.02 -5.15
N THR A 342 -8.86 10.74 -4.00
CA THR A 342 -9.12 11.50 -2.77
C THR A 342 -8.02 12.48 -2.40
N VAL A 343 -6.75 12.16 -2.71
CA VAL A 343 -5.62 13.04 -2.37
C VAL A 343 -5.74 14.41 -3.02
N PRO A 344 -6.10 14.55 -4.31
CA PRO A 344 -6.28 15.88 -4.91
C PRO A 344 -7.35 16.75 -4.25
N VAL A 345 -8.30 16.12 -3.53
CA VAL A 345 -9.38 16.83 -2.82
C VAL A 345 -8.97 17.17 -1.39
N PHE A 346 -8.39 16.21 -0.67
CA PHE A 346 -8.10 16.39 0.76
C PHE A 346 -6.72 17.01 1.03
N TYR A 347 -5.76 16.86 0.12
CA TYR A 347 -4.43 17.44 0.30
C TYR A 347 -4.46 18.97 0.42
N PRO A 348 -5.14 19.74 -0.48
CA PRO A 348 -5.28 21.17 -0.31
C PRO A 348 -5.96 21.55 1.00
N LEU A 349 -7.05 20.88 1.37
CA LEU A 349 -7.76 21.09 2.63
C LEU A 349 -6.84 20.92 3.84
N VAL A 350 -6.06 19.82 3.88
CA VAL A 350 -5.17 19.51 5.02
C VAL A 350 -3.99 20.47 5.09
N SER A 351 -3.53 21.02 3.95
CA SER A 351 -2.45 22.01 3.91
C SER A 351 -2.82 23.34 4.57
N GLU A 352 -4.12 23.65 4.69
CA GLU A 352 -4.65 24.88 5.32
C GLU A 352 -5.01 24.69 6.79
N LEU A 353 -4.97 23.44 7.34
CA LEU A 353 -5.32 23.17 8.72
C LEU A 353 -4.21 23.59 9.68
N ASP A 354 -4.61 24.27 10.76
CA ASP A 354 -3.72 24.61 11.86
C ASP A 354 -3.79 23.56 12.97
N PHE A 355 -2.68 22.87 13.20
CA PHE A 355 -2.52 21.90 14.27
C PHE A 355 -1.86 22.50 15.54
N GLY A 356 -1.63 23.81 15.58
CA GLY A 356 -1.03 24.50 16.70
C GLY A 356 0.50 24.43 16.71
N THR A 357 1.08 23.96 17.81
CA THR A 357 2.53 23.96 18.04
C THR A 357 3.15 22.58 17.90
N GLY A 358 4.47 22.50 17.74
CA GLY A 358 5.23 21.25 17.68
C GLY A 358 5.61 20.83 16.26
N LEU A 359 5.72 19.53 16.01
CA LEU A 359 6.13 19.01 14.69
C LEU A 359 5.12 19.33 13.58
N LEU A 360 3.84 19.40 13.91
CA LEU A 360 2.76 19.74 12.98
C LEU A 360 2.57 21.26 12.78
N ALA A 361 3.43 22.11 13.34
CA ALA A 361 3.48 23.53 13.02
C ALA A 361 4.15 23.78 11.62
N ASP A 362 4.89 22.79 11.12
CA ASP A 362 5.52 22.85 9.80
C ASP A 362 4.56 22.25 8.76
N PRO A 363 4.08 23.02 7.77
CA PRO A 363 3.14 22.54 6.77
C PRO A 363 3.67 21.32 5.97
N GLU A 364 4.98 21.28 5.67
CA GLU A 364 5.57 20.13 4.98
C GLU A 364 5.44 18.85 5.81
N LEU A 365 5.71 18.93 7.10
CA LEU A 365 5.60 17.78 7.99
C LEU A 365 4.15 17.32 8.19
N VAL A 366 3.19 18.24 8.22
CA VAL A 366 1.76 17.90 8.24
C VAL A 366 1.39 17.04 7.04
N LEU A 367 1.83 17.42 5.85
CA LEU A 367 1.49 16.73 4.62
C LEU A 367 2.17 15.35 4.52
N ILE A 368 3.42 15.21 5.01
CA ILE A 368 4.11 13.93 5.11
C ILE A 368 3.40 13.02 6.13
N TRP A 369 3.04 13.54 7.30
CA TRP A 369 2.27 12.79 8.31
C TRP A 369 0.90 12.36 7.77
N PHE A 370 0.21 13.25 7.07
CA PHE A 370 -1.08 12.93 6.44
C PHE A 370 -0.95 11.81 5.42
N ALA A 371 0.12 11.78 4.61
CA ALA A 371 0.41 10.67 3.71
C ALA A 371 0.43 9.33 4.44
N ILE A 372 1.12 9.26 5.57
CA ILE A 372 1.21 8.03 6.36
C ILE A 372 -0.16 7.63 6.94
N VAL A 373 -0.93 8.60 7.45
CA VAL A 373 -2.29 8.34 7.94
C VAL A 373 -3.18 7.78 6.82
N VAL A 374 -3.17 8.40 5.64
CA VAL A 374 -3.93 7.96 4.46
C VAL A 374 -3.55 6.55 4.04
N VAL A 375 -2.25 6.25 3.97
CA VAL A 375 -1.78 4.91 3.57
C VAL A 375 -2.19 3.86 4.60
N VAL A 376 -2.08 4.15 5.89
CA VAL A 376 -2.50 3.21 6.96
C VAL A 376 -4.01 2.97 6.93
N VAL A 377 -4.82 4.00 6.75
CA VAL A 377 -6.29 3.82 6.61
C VAL A 377 -6.61 2.97 5.38
N THR A 378 -5.89 3.19 4.29
CA THR A 378 -6.02 2.39 3.07
C THR A 378 -5.68 0.92 3.32
N GLU A 379 -4.62 0.63 4.09
CA GLU A 379 -4.28 -0.75 4.50
C GLU A 379 -5.42 -1.40 5.29
N ILE A 380 -5.95 -0.69 6.28
CA ILE A 380 -7.08 -1.16 7.12
C ILE A 380 -8.26 -1.54 6.23
N SER A 381 -8.59 -0.71 5.25
CA SER A 381 -9.74 -0.92 4.38
C SER A 381 -9.65 -2.20 3.55
N LEU A 382 -8.43 -2.64 3.17
CA LEU A 382 -8.21 -3.88 2.41
C LEU A 382 -8.60 -5.16 3.16
N ILE A 383 -8.71 -5.09 4.47
CA ILE A 383 -9.10 -6.22 5.33
C ILE A 383 -10.41 -5.96 6.08
N THR A 384 -11.05 -4.81 5.85
CA THR A 384 -12.28 -4.40 6.54
C THR A 384 -13.52 -4.96 5.84
N PRO A 385 -14.47 -5.57 6.58
CA PRO A 385 -15.79 -5.90 6.02
C PRO A 385 -16.53 -4.64 5.54
N PRO A 386 -17.41 -4.73 4.52
CA PRO A 386 -17.98 -5.96 3.94
C PRO A 386 -17.16 -6.56 2.79
N VAL A 387 -16.26 -5.80 2.15
CA VAL A 387 -15.50 -6.31 0.99
C VAL A 387 -14.15 -6.87 1.43
N GLY A 388 -13.19 -6.01 1.83
CA GLY A 388 -11.84 -6.45 2.20
C GLY A 388 -11.12 -7.15 1.04
N LEU A 389 -10.54 -6.39 0.12
CA LEU A 389 -9.98 -6.94 -1.14
C LEU A 389 -8.95 -8.04 -0.90
N ASN A 390 -8.09 -7.94 0.13
CA ASN A 390 -7.14 -9.00 0.47
C ASN A 390 -7.86 -10.29 0.89
N VAL A 391 -8.99 -10.18 1.59
CA VAL A 391 -9.82 -11.32 1.99
C VAL A 391 -10.42 -12.02 0.77
N PHE A 392 -10.90 -11.24 -0.20
CA PHE A 392 -11.41 -11.79 -1.47
C PHE A 392 -10.32 -12.44 -2.31
N VAL A 393 -9.14 -11.84 -2.40
CA VAL A 393 -7.99 -12.45 -3.08
C VAL A 393 -7.60 -13.78 -2.42
N LEU A 394 -7.52 -13.83 -1.09
CA LEU A 394 -7.28 -15.09 -0.41
C LEU A 394 -8.38 -16.12 -0.70
N ARG A 395 -9.64 -15.73 -0.67
CA ARG A 395 -10.76 -16.63 -0.99
C ARG A 395 -10.67 -17.19 -2.41
N SER A 396 -10.19 -16.41 -3.38
CA SER A 396 -10.00 -16.88 -4.76
C SER A 396 -8.85 -17.89 -4.91
N VAL A 397 -7.87 -17.86 -3.99
CA VAL A 397 -6.74 -18.82 -3.96
C VAL A 397 -7.04 -20.01 -3.06
N LEU A 398 -7.79 -19.81 -1.98
CA LEU A 398 -8.17 -20.81 -0.98
C LEU A 398 -9.67 -21.11 -1.11
N GLU A 399 -10.02 -21.83 -2.18
CA GLU A 399 -11.43 -22.10 -2.54
C GLU A 399 -12.21 -22.92 -1.50
N ASP A 400 -11.52 -23.62 -0.62
CA ASP A 400 -12.07 -24.42 0.47
C ASP A 400 -12.29 -23.66 1.78
N VAL A 401 -11.74 -22.43 1.92
CA VAL A 401 -11.89 -21.60 3.13
C VAL A 401 -13.01 -20.56 2.94
N SER A 402 -14.01 -20.54 3.81
CA SER A 402 -15.11 -19.60 3.73
C SER A 402 -14.68 -18.15 4.01
N LEU A 403 -15.33 -17.16 3.37
CA LEU A 403 -15.10 -15.73 3.65
C LEU A 403 -15.27 -15.41 5.15
N ALA A 404 -16.28 -15.99 5.81
CA ALA A 404 -16.54 -15.77 7.22
C ALA A 404 -15.36 -16.27 8.09
N THR A 405 -14.72 -17.37 7.71
CA THR A 405 -13.53 -17.91 8.39
C THR A 405 -12.35 -16.94 8.25
N ILE A 406 -12.13 -16.37 7.06
CA ILE A 406 -11.05 -15.41 6.81
C ILE A 406 -11.31 -14.12 7.59
N PHE A 407 -12.53 -13.55 7.53
CA PHE A 407 -12.88 -12.35 8.29
C PHE A 407 -12.74 -12.54 9.81
N LYS A 408 -13.14 -13.70 10.34
CA LYS A 408 -12.91 -14.02 11.75
C LYS A 408 -11.42 -14.04 12.09
N GLY A 409 -10.60 -14.56 11.19
CA GLY A 409 -9.14 -14.60 11.37
C GLY A 409 -8.46 -13.24 11.27
N VAL A 410 -9.00 -12.32 10.47
CA VAL A 410 -8.47 -10.96 10.31
C VAL A 410 -8.81 -10.04 11.49
N THR A 411 -9.89 -10.32 12.23
CA THR A 411 -10.38 -9.43 13.31
C THR A 411 -9.29 -8.99 14.32
N PRO A 412 -8.40 -9.86 14.84
CA PRO A 412 -7.34 -9.44 15.76
C PRO A 412 -6.36 -8.43 15.12
N PHE A 413 -6.07 -8.59 13.85
CA PHE A 413 -5.17 -7.72 13.09
C PHE A 413 -5.84 -6.39 12.77
N TRP A 414 -7.13 -6.41 12.45
CA TRP A 414 -7.93 -5.21 12.25
C TRP A 414 -7.97 -4.34 13.51
N ILE A 415 -8.14 -4.95 14.69
CA ILE A 415 -8.05 -4.24 15.97
C ILE A 415 -6.65 -3.63 16.16
N ALA A 416 -5.60 -4.38 15.84
CA ALA A 416 -4.23 -3.90 15.93
C ALA A 416 -3.99 -2.68 15.01
N ASP A 417 -4.58 -2.67 13.81
CA ASP A 417 -4.50 -1.54 12.88
C ASP A 417 -5.25 -0.31 13.36
N ILE A 418 -6.43 -0.47 13.97
CA ILE A 418 -7.15 0.66 14.59
C ILE A 418 -6.31 1.27 15.73
N VAL A 419 -5.65 0.43 16.53
CA VAL A 419 -4.73 0.90 17.57
C VAL A 419 -3.54 1.62 16.93
N ARG A 420 -2.93 1.05 15.86
CA ARG A 420 -1.84 1.69 15.12
C ARG A 420 -2.24 3.06 14.59
N LEU A 421 -3.40 3.13 13.94
CA LEU A 421 -3.93 4.39 13.40
C LEU A 421 -4.14 5.44 14.50
N GLY A 422 -4.74 5.05 15.62
CA GLY A 422 -4.92 5.94 16.78
C GLY A 422 -3.59 6.45 17.34
N LEU A 423 -2.56 5.58 17.39
CA LEU A 423 -1.22 5.98 17.83
C LEU A 423 -0.56 6.95 16.85
N LEU A 424 -0.70 6.74 15.53
CA LEU A 424 -0.10 7.61 14.51
C LEU A 424 -0.78 8.98 14.42
N ILE A 425 -2.09 9.02 14.65
CA ILE A 425 -2.84 10.29 14.73
C ILE A 425 -2.49 11.01 16.03
N GLY A 426 -2.54 10.33 17.18
CA GLY A 426 -2.29 10.95 18.48
C GLY A 426 -0.81 11.27 18.78
N CYS A 427 0.12 10.63 18.06
CA CYS A 427 1.56 10.78 18.25
C CYS A 427 2.29 10.91 16.90
N PRO A 428 2.20 12.07 16.20
CA PRO A 428 2.83 12.30 14.90
C PRO A 428 4.35 12.06 14.88
N VAL A 429 5.01 12.15 16.04
CA VAL A 429 6.43 11.83 16.21
C VAL A 429 6.77 10.44 15.67
N LEU A 430 5.87 9.46 15.77
CA LEU A 430 6.10 8.10 15.26
C LEU A 430 6.33 8.06 13.73
N SER A 431 5.71 8.98 12.99
CA SER A 431 5.91 9.11 11.55
C SER A 431 7.02 10.09 11.20
N LEU A 432 7.22 11.14 12.00
CA LEU A 432 8.04 12.29 11.65
C LEU A 432 9.41 12.32 12.30
N TRP A 433 9.67 11.49 13.32
CA TRP A 433 10.94 11.49 14.06
C TRP A 433 12.17 11.29 13.15
N LEU A 434 12.14 10.27 12.30
CA LEU A 434 13.23 10.00 11.37
C LEU A 434 13.37 11.08 10.29
N VAL A 435 12.27 11.67 9.83
CA VAL A 435 12.27 12.79 8.87
C VAL A 435 12.91 14.02 9.50
N GLY A 436 12.59 14.31 10.77
CA GLY A 436 13.21 15.40 11.53
C GLY A 436 14.70 15.22 11.79
N ALA A 437 15.20 13.99 11.89
CA ALA A 437 16.62 13.68 12.08
C ALA A 437 17.47 13.85 10.81
N MET A 438 16.84 14.04 9.64
CA MET A 438 17.53 14.29 8.36
C MET A 438 17.74 15.79 8.05
N ARG A 439 17.24 16.68 8.91
CA ARG A 439 17.49 18.15 8.82
C ARG A 439 18.81 18.55 9.51
#